data_ddcb09227121c2907d682396bafada20
#
_entry.id   ddcb09227121c2907d682396bafada20
#
_cell.length_a   1.000
_cell.length_b   1.000
_cell.length_c   1.000
_cell.angle_alpha   90.00
_cell.angle_beta   90.00
_cell.angle_gamma   90.00
#
_symmetry.space_group_name_H-M   'P 1'
#
loop_
_entity.id
_entity.type
_entity.pdbx_description
1 polymer ?
#
loop_
_entity_poly.entity_id
_entity_poly.type
_entity_poly.pdbx_seq_one_letter_code
_entity_poly.pdbx_strand_id
1 'polypeptide(L)'
;MLAAGDDARIIAGGQTLVPLMAMRLARPKRLIDIARISDLAFVRQEREGIAIGATTRQCVLERDAVVRAAVPLLAKVMPFVGHAAIRSRGTVGGSLANADPAAEIALVAVTLGATFTYRQGAASAEMPASEFFVGPMMTALPATACLTAVRFPRWREARIGVGFHEVSARRSDFAFASAAAQVALDDSGVCRRLALGIGAVAACPLRLDSVATTLEGTRVELPVVREAVRTALADIEPLCDLHASADYRQRAATSLATRAITDACRAAEATHAR
;
A
#
# COMPACT_ATOMS: atom_id res chain seq x y z
N MET A 1 15.73 -23.48 4.06
CA MET A 1 16.59 -22.54 4.82
C MET A 1 15.90 -22.00 6.06
N LEU A 2 14.61 -21.72 6.00
CA LEU A 2 13.80 -21.41 7.17
C LEU A 2 13.16 -22.71 7.65
N ALA A 3 13.74 -23.36 8.64
CA ALA A 3 13.12 -24.52 9.29
C ALA A 3 12.25 -24.04 10.45
N ALA A 4 11.14 -24.72 10.73
CA ALA A 4 10.33 -24.44 11.90
C ALA A 4 11.20 -24.54 13.17
N GLY A 5 11.22 -23.49 13.99
CA GLY A 5 12.06 -23.43 15.20
C GLY A 5 13.41 -22.71 15.05
N ASP A 6 13.85 -22.39 13.85
CA ASP A 6 15.04 -21.53 13.65
C ASP A 6 14.70 -20.07 13.95
N ASP A 7 15.48 -19.45 14.84
CA ASP A 7 15.43 -18.01 15.10
C ASP A 7 16.16 -17.26 13.95
N ALA A 8 15.70 -17.50 12.74
CA ALA A 8 16.21 -16.92 11.52
C ALA A 8 15.29 -15.80 11.03
N ARG A 9 15.87 -14.74 10.47
CA ARG A 9 15.12 -13.63 9.83
C ARG A 9 15.66 -13.37 8.43
N ILE A 10 14.74 -13.14 7.50
CA ILE A 10 15.07 -12.67 6.15
C ILE A 10 15.45 -11.19 6.25
N ILE A 11 16.56 -10.82 5.62
CA ILE A 11 16.96 -9.43 5.43
C ILE A 11 16.99 -9.11 3.94
N ALA A 12 16.33 -8.01 3.54
CA ALA A 12 16.34 -7.48 2.19
C ALA A 12 16.98 -6.07 2.18
N GLY A 13 16.17 -5.00 2.28
CA GLY A 13 16.67 -3.63 2.36
C GLY A 13 17.28 -3.25 3.71
N GLY A 14 16.94 -3.95 4.78
CA GLY A 14 17.45 -3.74 6.13
C GLY A 14 16.92 -2.48 6.83
N GLN A 15 16.00 -1.71 6.22
CA GLN A 15 15.63 -0.38 6.70
C GLN A 15 14.80 -0.39 7.98
N THR A 16 14.21 -1.53 8.33
CA THR A 16 13.54 -1.75 9.62
C THR A 16 14.36 -2.69 10.51
N LEU A 17 14.79 -3.84 9.97
CA LEU A 17 15.45 -4.88 10.77
C LEU A 17 16.79 -4.42 11.36
N VAL A 18 17.61 -3.68 10.60
CA VAL A 18 18.91 -3.21 11.08
C VAL A 18 18.77 -2.20 12.25
N PRO A 19 17.92 -1.17 12.17
CA PRO A 19 17.61 -0.33 13.32
C PRO A 19 17.10 -1.10 14.54
N LEU A 20 16.17 -2.05 14.36
CA LEU A 20 15.66 -2.89 15.45
C LEU A 20 16.77 -3.72 16.11
N MET A 21 17.72 -4.25 15.33
CA MET A 21 18.88 -4.97 15.84
C MET A 21 19.84 -4.03 16.60
N ALA A 22 20.07 -2.83 16.09
CA ALA A 22 20.90 -1.82 16.75
C ALA A 22 20.33 -1.41 18.11
N MET A 23 19.01 -1.28 18.20
CA MET A 23 18.28 -1.01 19.46
C MET A 23 18.09 -2.26 20.34
N ARG A 24 18.56 -3.43 19.89
CA ARG A 24 18.37 -4.74 20.55
C ARG A 24 16.91 -5.17 20.72
N LEU A 25 15.99 -4.62 19.95
CA LEU A 25 14.58 -5.02 19.90
C LEU A 25 14.36 -6.29 19.06
N ALA A 26 15.25 -6.55 18.11
CA ALA A 26 15.33 -7.82 17.37
C ALA A 26 16.70 -8.47 17.57
N ARG A 27 16.74 -9.77 17.85
CA ARG A 27 17.99 -10.51 18.09
C ARG A 27 17.99 -11.87 17.39
N PRO A 28 17.87 -11.89 16.04
CA PRO A 28 17.87 -13.15 15.31
C PRO A 28 19.24 -13.84 15.43
N LYS A 29 19.24 -15.15 15.58
CA LYS A 29 20.48 -15.96 15.60
C LYS A 29 21.08 -16.09 14.21
N ARG A 30 20.26 -15.96 13.16
CA ARG A 30 20.68 -16.09 11.76
C ARG A 30 19.98 -15.08 10.90
N LEU A 31 20.72 -14.45 9.97
CA LEU A 31 20.19 -13.62 8.90
C LEU A 31 20.30 -14.35 7.57
N ILE A 32 19.21 -14.32 6.80
CA ILE A 32 19.16 -14.84 5.43
C ILE A 32 19.06 -13.63 4.51
N ASP A 33 20.19 -13.24 3.92
CA ASP A 33 20.24 -12.09 3.02
C ASP A 33 19.74 -12.48 1.63
N ILE A 34 18.62 -11.85 1.21
CA ILE A 34 18.03 -12.02 -0.10
C ILE A 34 18.27 -10.79 -1.02
N ALA A 35 18.95 -9.75 -0.53
CA ALA A 35 19.09 -8.48 -1.26
C ALA A 35 19.83 -8.60 -2.59
N ARG A 36 20.62 -9.67 -2.77
CA ARG A 36 21.41 -9.94 -3.98
C ARG A 36 20.82 -11.00 -4.90
N ILE A 37 19.63 -11.50 -4.61
CA ILE A 37 18.94 -12.46 -5.48
C ILE A 37 18.33 -11.69 -6.65
N SER A 38 19.00 -11.72 -7.80
CA SER A 38 18.60 -10.99 -9.02
C SER A 38 17.18 -11.34 -9.49
N ASP A 39 16.81 -12.61 -9.39
CA ASP A 39 15.50 -13.11 -9.82
C ASP A 39 14.32 -12.57 -9.00
N LEU A 40 14.59 -11.92 -7.86
CA LEU A 40 13.61 -11.24 -7.03
C LEU A 40 13.59 -9.72 -7.25
N ALA A 41 14.41 -9.17 -8.16
CA ALA A 41 14.52 -7.73 -8.43
C ALA A 41 14.06 -7.43 -9.86
N PHE A 42 12.77 -7.20 -10.06
CA PHE A 42 12.19 -6.91 -11.37
C PHE A 42 10.93 -6.07 -11.28
N VAL A 43 10.60 -5.36 -12.37
CA VAL A 43 9.27 -4.84 -12.70
C VAL A 43 8.91 -5.47 -14.05
N ARG A 44 7.83 -6.23 -14.09
CA ARG A 44 7.39 -6.95 -15.28
C ARG A 44 5.96 -6.60 -15.61
N GLN A 45 5.72 -6.18 -16.84
CA GLN A 45 4.36 -6.01 -17.34
C GLN A 45 3.74 -7.38 -17.60
N GLU A 46 2.50 -7.55 -17.18
CA GLU A 46 1.68 -8.74 -17.41
C GLU A 46 0.38 -8.34 -18.11
N ARG A 47 -0.39 -9.33 -18.57
CA ARG A 47 -1.66 -9.08 -19.30
C ARG A 47 -2.65 -8.27 -18.44
N GLU A 48 -2.75 -8.60 -17.15
CA GLU A 48 -3.74 -8.03 -16.22
C GLU A 48 -3.16 -6.99 -15.25
N GLY A 49 -1.87 -6.66 -15.39
CA GLY A 49 -1.24 -5.71 -14.48
C GLY A 49 0.28 -5.68 -14.56
N ILE A 50 0.92 -5.50 -13.43
CA ILE A 50 2.37 -5.60 -13.28
C ILE A 50 2.73 -6.51 -12.11
N ALA A 51 3.79 -7.28 -12.27
CA ALA A 51 4.44 -8.00 -11.18
C ALA A 51 5.74 -7.30 -10.79
N ILE A 52 5.94 -7.13 -9.49
CA ILE A 52 7.11 -6.49 -8.90
C ILE A 52 7.79 -7.48 -7.96
N GLY A 53 9.06 -7.76 -8.20
CA GLY A 53 9.86 -8.67 -7.38
C GLY A 53 10.12 -8.10 -5.99
N ALA A 54 10.17 -8.96 -4.99
CA ALA A 54 10.25 -8.56 -3.58
C ALA A 54 11.50 -7.77 -3.22
N THR A 55 12.64 -7.99 -3.90
CA THR A 55 13.89 -7.25 -3.65
C THR A 55 14.04 -6.01 -4.52
N THR A 56 13.05 -5.67 -5.37
CA THR A 56 13.04 -4.43 -6.14
C THR A 56 13.12 -3.24 -5.20
N ARG A 57 14.09 -2.34 -5.45
CA ARG A 57 14.30 -1.16 -4.64
C ARG A 57 13.15 -0.17 -4.81
N GLN A 58 12.74 0.46 -3.72
CA GLN A 58 11.66 1.46 -3.73
C GLN A 58 11.98 2.65 -4.65
N CYS A 59 13.23 3.09 -4.72
CA CYS A 59 13.66 4.16 -5.63
C CYS A 59 13.52 3.80 -7.13
N VAL A 60 13.49 2.52 -7.49
CA VAL A 60 13.21 2.07 -8.87
C VAL A 60 11.76 2.38 -9.21
N LEU A 61 10.81 2.02 -8.33
CA LEU A 61 9.37 2.25 -8.57
C LEU A 61 9.03 3.73 -8.72
N GLU A 62 9.71 4.60 -8.01
CA GLU A 62 9.51 6.05 -8.08
C GLU A 62 9.74 6.61 -9.50
N ARG A 63 10.64 5.98 -10.27
CA ARG A 63 11.09 6.45 -11.59
C ARG A 63 10.63 5.59 -12.76
N ASP A 64 10.10 4.41 -12.47
CA ASP A 64 9.75 3.42 -13.48
C ASP A 64 8.52 3.87 -14.29
N ALA A 65 8.66 3.91 -15.62
CA ALA A 65 7.60 4.33 -16.52
C ALA A 65 6.47 3.30 -16.62
N VAL A 66 6.78 2.00 -16.48
CA VAL A 66 5.80 0.91 -16.50
C VAL A 66 4.92 1.00 -15.26
N VAL A 67 5.51 1.23 -14.07
CA VAL A 67 4.76 1.44 -12.83
C VAL A 67 3.84 2.65 -12.96
N ARG A 68 4.35 3.77 -13.46
CA ARG A 68 3.57 5.01 -13.64
C ARG A 68 2.38 4.83 -14.57
N ALA A 69 2.57 4.08 -15.65
CA ALA A 69 1.52 3.84 -16.64
C ALA A 69 0.50 2.78 -16.21
N ALA A 70 0.93 1.74 -15.52
CA ALA A 70 0.06 0.61 -15.18
C ALA A 70 -0.61 0.76 -13.80
N VAL A 71 0.08 1.36 -12.82
CA VAL A 71 -0.39 1.52 -11.44
C VAL A 71 -0.09 2.93 -10.95
N PRO A 72 -0.78 3.95 -11.50
CA PRO A 72 -0.50 5.36 -11.22
C PRO A 72 -0.61 5.72 -9.73
N LEU A 73 -1.46 5.04 -8.97
CA LEU A 73 -1.57 5.24 -7.53
C LEU A 73 -0.29 4.83 -6.79
N LEU A 74 0.35 3.73 -7.20
CA LEU A 74 1.63 3.32 -6.62
C LEU A 74 2.72 4.37 -6.90
N ALA A 75 2.82 4.84 -8.16
CA ALA A 75 3.75 5.89 -8.51
C ALA A 75 3.50 7.20 -7.72
N LYS A 76 2.23 7.54 -7.47
CA LYS A 76 1.82 8.72 -6.69
C LYS A 76 2.30 8.68 -5.25
N VAL A 77 2.30 7.51 -4.60
CA VAL A 77 2.67 7.38 -3.18
C VAL A 77 4.17 7.26 -2.95
N MET A 78 4.95 6.81 -3.93
CA MET A 78 6.38 6.57 -3.75
C MET A 78 7.18 7.74 -3.16
N PRO A 79 6.94 9.01 -3.50
CA PRO A 79 7.65 10.15 -2.89
C PRO A 79 7.40 10.35 -1.39
N PHE A 80 6.35 9.72 -0.84
CA PHE A 80 6.00 9.78 0.58
C PHE A 80 6.69 8.68 1.40
N VAL A 81 7.06 7.57 0.76
CA VAL A 81 7.72 6.44 1.42
C VAL A 81 9.09 6.84 1.94
N GLY A 82 9.15 7.27 3.18
CA GLY A 82 10.38 7.66 3.85
C GLY A 82 11.25 8.66 3.05
N HIS A 83 12.51 8.80 3.43
CA HIS A 83 13.47 9.64 2.71
C HIS A 83 14.12 8.91 1.53
N ALA A 84 14.68 9.64 0.56
CA ALA A 84 15.37 9.08 -0.61
C ALA A 84 16.48 8.07 -0.22
N ALA A 85 17.20 8.31 0.87
CA ALA A 85 18.18 7.37 1.40
C ALA A 85 17.57 6.03 1.82
N ILE A 86 16.37 6.06 2.42
CA ILE A 86 15.61 4.86 2.80
C ILE A 86 15.16 4.13 1.54
N ARG A 87 14.56 4.83 0.56
CA ARG A 87 14.09 4.23 -0.70
C ARG A 87 15.20 3.63 -1.56
N SER A 88 16.43 4.16 -1.46
CA SER A 88 17.60 3.60 -2.18
C SER A 88 18.00 2.20 -1.70
N ARG A 89 17.67 1.84 -0.47
CA ARG A 89 17.98 0.55 0.15
C ARG A 89 16.72 -0.29 0.40
N GLY A 90 15.62 0.34 0.80
CA GLY A 90 14.33 -0.29 1.04
C GLY A 90 13.83 -1.04 -0.19
N THR A 91 13.15 -2.17 0.05
CA THR A 91 12.58 -3.01 -1.01
C THR A 91 11.06 -3.09 -0.87
N VAL A 92 10.40 -3.37 -1.98
CA VAL A 92 8.94 -3.52 -2.01
C VAL A 92 8.49 -4.65 -1.10
N GLY A 93 9.06 -5.83 -1.28
CA GLY A 93 8.71 -7.00 -0.46
C GLY A 93 9.10 -6.83 1.00
N GLY A 94 10.21 -6.11 1.30
CA GLY A 94 10.59 -5.80 2.67
C GLY A 94 9.56 -4.92 3.38
N SER A 95 9.02 -3.89 2.71
CA SER A 95 7.94 -3.05 3.24
C SER A 95 6.65 -3.85 3.47
N LEU A 96 6.25 -4.65 2.49
CA LEU A 96 5.04 -5.48 2.57
C LEU A 96 5.14 -6.54 3.67
N ALA A 97 6.26 -7.28 3.72
CA ALA A 97 6.46 -8.32 4.73
C ALA A 97 6.65 -7.76 6.15
N ASN A 98 7.08 -6.50 6.27
CA ASN A 98 7.14 -5.80 7.57
C ASN A 98 5.74 -5.48 8.12
N ALA A 99 4.75 -5.34 7.26
CA ALA A 99 3.34 -5.13 7.61
C ALA A 99 3.10 -3.95 8.59
N ASP A 100 3.84 -2.85 8.42
CA ASP A 100 3.59 -1.65 9.18
C ASP A 100 2.25 -1.04 8.76
N PRO A 101 1.32 -0.76 9.70
CA PRO A 101 0.03 -0.16 9.38
C PRO A 101 0.10 1.19 8.65
N ALA A 102 1.22 1.91 8.82
CA ALA A 102 1.45 3.21 8.19
C ALA A 102 2.16 3.11 6.83
N ALA A 103 2.51 1.89 6.36
CA ALA A 103 3.25 1.71 5.12
C ALA A 103 2.38 2.00 3.89
N GLU A 104 2.79 2.97 3.09
CA GLU A 104 2.06 3.47 1.91
C GLU A 104 1.95 2.40 0.80
N ILE A 105 2.99 1.56 0.63
CA ILE A 105 2.96 0.46 -0.35
C ILE A 105 1.93 -0.60 0.06
N ALA A 106 1.83 -0.91 1.35
CA ALA A 106 0.83 -1.83 1.89
C ALA A 106 -0.59 -1.27 1.69
N LEU A 107 -0.78 0.02 1.97
CA LEU A 107 -2.04 0.71 1.71
C LEU A 107 -2.46 0.60 0.24
N VAL A 108 -1.56 0.90 -0.72
CA VAL A 108 -1.86 0.78 -2.15
C VAL A 108 -2.16 -0.66 -2.54
N ALA A 109 -1.44 -1.65 -1.97
CA ALA A 109 -1.67 -3.06 -2.26
C ALA A 109 -3.09 -3.49 -1.85
N VAL A 110 -3.54 -3.08 -0.66
CA VAL A 110 -4.91 -3.35 -0.19
C VAL A 110 -5.94 -2.57 -1.01
N THR A 111 -5.70 -1.28 -1.25
CA THR A 111 -6.62 -0.42 -2.02
C THR A 111 -6.92 -0.97 -3.40
N LEU A 112 -5.89 -1.45 -4.11
CA LEU A 112 -6.04 -1.94 -5.48
C LEU A 112 -6.33 -3.44 -5.57
N GLY A 113 -6.34 -4.18 -4.46
CA GLY A 113 -6.54 -5.62 -4.44
C GLY A 113 -5.37 -6.37 -5.08
N ALA A 114 -4.15 -6.07 -4.63
CA ALA A 114 -2.96 -6.77 -5.09
C ALA A 114 -2.94 -8.24 -4.65
N THR A 115 -2.14 -9.06 -5.33
CA THR A 115 -1.88 -10.46 -4.98
C THR A 115 -0.41 -10.64 -4.67
N PHE A 116 -0.12 -11.32 -3.56
CA PHE A 116 1.24 -11.64 -3.12
C PHE A 116 1.63 -13.04 -3.52
N THR A 117 2.81 -13.20 -4.12
CA THR A 117 3.39 -14.50 -4.42
C THR A 117 4.48 -14.81 -3.41
N TYR A 118 4.43 -15.96 -2.78
CA TYR A 118 5.44 -16.40 -1.83
C TYR A 118 5.89 -17.84 -2.10
N ARG A 119 7.06 -18.20 -1.59
CA ARG A 119 7.60 -19.56 -1.66
C ARG A 119 7.83 -20.12 -0.28
N GLN A 120 7.47 -21.40 -0.14
CA GLN A 120 7.77 -22.21 1.05
C GLN A 120 8.43 -23.50 0.59
N GLY A 121 9.72 -23.64 0.82
CA GLY A 121 10.53 -24.71 0.22
C GLY A 121 10.50 -24.64 -1.31
N ALA A 122 10.07 -25.71 -1.98
CA ALA A 122 9.91 -25.78 -3.43
C ALA A 122 8.54 -25.26 -3.91
N ALA A 123 7.54 -25.19 -3.04
CA ALA A 123 6.19 -24.77 -3.38
C ALA A 123 6.10 -23.26 -3.55
N SER A 124 5.31 -22.81 -4.54
CA SER A 124 4.91 -21.43 -4.73
C SER A 124 3.41 -21.31 -4.51
N ALA A 125 2.96 -20.26 -3.82
CA ALA A 125 1.55 -20.00 -3.58
C ALA A 125 1.28 -18.50 -3.68
N GLU A 126 -0.01 -18.17 -3.81
CA GLU A 126 -0.49 -16.79 -3.89
C GLU A 126 -1.47 -16.49 -2.77
N MET A 127 -1.56 -15.23 -2.39
CA MET A 127 -2.46 -14.74 -1.34
C MET A 127 -2.94 -13.34 -1.72
N PRO A 128 -4.25 -13.04 -1.67
CA PRO A 128 -4.75 -11.70 -1.92
C PRO A 128 -4.37 -10.73 -0.79
N ALA A 129 -4.27 -9.45 -1.10
CA ALA A 129 -3.93 -8.42 -0.11
C ALA A 129 -4.95 -8.31 1.03
N SER A 130 -6.21 -8.68 0.79
CA SER A 130 -7.27 -8.73 1.80
C SER A 130 -7.05 -9.77 2.90
N GLU A 131 -6.21 -10.77 2.66
CA GLU A 131 -5.90 -11.85 3.61
C GLU A 131 -4.47 -11.75 4.17
N PHE A 132 -3.63 -10.90 3.55
CA PHE A 132 -2.19 -10.90 3.82
C PHE A 132 -1.83 -10.21 5.15
N PHE A 133 -2.45 -9.07 5.47
CA PHE A 133 -2.18 -8.30 6.66
C PHE A 133 -3.16 -8.72 7.77
N VAL A 134 -2.64 -9.26 8.88
CA VAL A 134 -3.47 -9.82 9.96
C VAL A 134 -3.35 -9.05 11.28
N GLY A 135 -2.44 -8.09 11.35
CA GLY A 135 -2.23 -7.24 12.52
C GLY A 135 -1.01 -6.32 12.33
N PRO A 136 -0.74 -5.42 13.27
CA PRO A 136 0.42 -4.55 13.22
C PRO A 136 1.71 -5.38 13.17
N MET A 137 2.55 -5.16 12.17
CA MET A 137 3.79 -5.91 11.93
C MET A 137 3.58 -7.42 11.78
N MET A 138 2.38 -7.85 11.35
CA MET A 138 2.02 -9.26 11.21
C MET A 138 1.38 -9.55 9.85
N THR A 139 1.88 -10.60 9.20
CA THR A 139 1.31 -11.13 7.95
C THR A 139 0.83 -12.57 8.15
N ALA A 140 -0.09 -13.02 7.28
CA ALA A 140 -0.53 -14.41 7.20
C ALA A 140 0.50 -15.35 6.54
N LEU A 141 1.68 -14.86 6.16
CA LEU A 141 2.74 -15.69 5.59
C LEU A 141 3.16 -16.78 6.58
N PRO A 142 3.28 -18.04 6.13
CA PRO A 142 3.90 -19.08 6.97
C PRO A 142 5.30 -18.66 7.41
N ALA A 143 5.67 -18.98 8.64
CA ALA A 143 6.97 -18.59 9.24
C ALA A 143 8.20 -19.05 8.42
N THR A 144 8.04 -20.11 7.62
CA THR A 144 9.06 -20.66 6.73
C THR A 144 8.96 -20.16 5.29
N ALA A 145 8.05 -19.23 5.01
CA ALA A 145 7.85 -18.68 3.67
C ALA A 145 8.67 -17.42 3.42
N CYS A 146 8.92 -17.15 2.15
CA CYS A 146 9.56 -15.92 1.66
C CYS A 146 8.65 -15.28 0.63
N LEU A 147 8.28 -14.01 0.84
CA LEU A 147 7.61 -13.20 -0.18
C LEU A 147 8.55 -13.01 -1.37
N THR A 148 8.09 -13.35 -2.57
CA THR A 148 8.90 -13.29 -3.79
C THR A 148 8.45 -12.21 -4.77
N ALA A 149 7.15 -11.92 -4.83
CA ALA A 149 6.60 -10.88 -5.69
C ALA A 149 5.28 -10.33 -5.16
N VAL A 150 4.91 -9.17 -5.66
CA VAL A 150 3.55 -8.61 -5.56
C VAL A 150 3.05 -8.27 -6.95
N ARG A 151 1.81 -8.63 -7.24
CA ARG A 151 1.13 -8.31 -8.49
C ARG A 151 0.06 -7.28 -8.24
N PHE A 152 0.13 -6.14 -8.95
CA PHE A 152 -0.87 -5.09 -8.93
C PHE A 152 -1.74 -5.19 -10.17
N PRO A 153 -3.09 -5.16 -10.05
CA PRO A 153 -3.98 -5.16 -11.20
C PRO A 153 -3.91 -3.82 -11.93
N ARG A 154 -3.99 -3.86 -13.26
CA ARG A 154 -4.12 -2.67 -14.09
C ARG A 154 -5.60 -2.38 -14.33
N TRP A 155 -6.00 -1.13 -14.14
CA TRP A 155 -7.29 -0.66 -14.61
C TRP A 155 -7.20 -0.34 -16.11
N ARG A 156 -8.27 -0.61 -16.84
CA ARG A 156 -8.32 -0.48 -18.31
C ARG A 156 -9.11 0.73 -18.77
N GLU A 157 -9.77 1.40 -17.86
CA GLU A 157 -10.55 2.59 -18.10
C GLU A 157 -9.65 3.71 -18.67
N ALA A 158 -10.18 4.51 -19.59
CA ALA A 158 -9.39 5.53 -20.28
C ALA A 158 -9.07 6.76 -19.39
N ARG A 159 -9.98 7.07 -18.46
CA ARG A 159 -9.90 8.27 -17.60
C ARG A 159 -9.70 7.88 -16.15
N ILE A 160 -8.45 7.57 -15.81
CA ILE A 160 -8.06 7.20 -14.44
C ILE A 160 -7.37 8.40 -13.79
N GLY A 161 -7.82 8.73 -12.58
CA GLY A 161 -7.15 9.67 -11.70
C GLY A 161 -6.84 9.06 -10.35
N VAL A 162 -5.85 9.63 -9.67
CA VAL A 162 -5.38 9.13 -8.37
C VAL A 162 -5.20 10.29 -7.39
N GLY A 163 -5.52 10.04 -6.13
CA GLY A 163 -5.31 10.92 -5.01
C GLY A 163 -4.66 10.20 -3.85
N PHE A 164 -3.73 10.89 -3.18
CA PHE A 164 -3.10 10.39 -1.97
C PHE A 164 -2.84 11.55 -1.02
N HIS A 165 -3.20 11.36 0.23
CA HIS A 165 -2.93 12.28 1.32
C HIS A 165 -2.54 11.52 2.57
N GLU A 166 -1.63 12.09 3.33
CA GLU A 166 -1.25 11.60 4.66
C GLU A 166 -1.01 12.77 5.61
N VAL A 167 -1.07 12.49 6.89
CA VAL A 167 -0.67 13.39 7.96
C VAL A 167 0.31 12.68 8.88
N SER A 168 1.43 13.31 9.14
CA SER A 168 2.53 12.85 9.98
C SER A 168 3.13 14.02 10.77
N ALA A 169 4.00 13.73 11.73
CA ALA A 169 4.68 14.77 12.50
C ALA A 169 5.62 15.61 11.61
N ARG A 170 6.28 14.99 10.67
CA ARG A 170 7.20 15.59 9.70
C ARG A 170 7.08 14.87 8.37
N ARG A 171 7.47 15.54 7.29
CA ARG A 171 7.51 14.92 5.97
C ARG A 171 8.38 13.66 5.99
N SER A 172 7.86 12.59 5.37
CA SER A 172 8.50 11.27 5.30
C SER A 172 8.67 10.55 6.65
N ASP A 173 7.94 10.96 7.66
CA ASP A 173 7.74 10.23 8.92
C ASP A 173 6.55 9.28 8.79
N PHE A 174 6.40 8.34 9.74
CA PHE A 174 5.24 7.47 9.78
C PHE A 174 3.94 8.27 9.90
N ALA A 175 2.98 7.94 9.05
CA ALA A 175 1.70 8.62 9.04
C ALA A 175 0.86 8.31 10.29
N PHE A 176 0.13 9.29 10.79
CA PHE A 176 -0.94 9.10 11.79
C PHE A 176 -2.25 8.65 11.14
N ALA A 177 -2.47 9.10 9.92
CA ALA A 177 -3.54 8.67 9.05
C ALA A 177 -3.12 8.92 7.59
N SER A 178 -3.52 8.04 6.69
CA SER A 178 -3.33 8.21 5.26
C SER A 178 -4.55 7.70 4.48
N ALA A 179 -4.76 8.23 3.28
CA ALA A 179 -5.81 7.82 2.38
C ALA A 179 -5.31 7.78 0.94
N ALA A 180 -5.63 6.70 0.23
CA ALA A 180 -5.28 6.46 -1.15
C ALA A 180 -6.54 6.18 -1.96
N ALA A 181 -6.77 6.92 -3.05
CA ALA A 181 -7.91 6.73 -3.92
C ALA A 181 -7.49 6.60 -5.38
N GLN A 182 -8.16 5.71 -6.11
CA GLN A 182 -8.11 5.64 -7.57
C GLN A 182 -9.54 5.67 -8.09
N VAL A 183 -9.80 6.51 -9.07
CA VAL A 183 -11.12 6.74 -9.66
C VAL A 183 -11.01 6.62 -11.17
N ALA A 184 -11.97 5.96 -11.79
CA ALA A 184 -12.16 5.97 -13.23
C ALA A 184 -13.51 6.62 -13.57
N LEU A 185 -13.48 7.60 -14.48
CA LEU A 185 -14.66 8.30 -14.96
C LEU A 185 -14.93 7.92 -16.43
N ASP A 186 -16.21 7.94 -16.81
CA ASP A 186 -16.58 7.93 -18.23
C ASP A 186 -16.54 9.34 -18.85
N ASP A 187 -16.87 9.41 -20.14
CA ASP A 187 -16.86 10.68 -20.89
C ASP A 187 -17.87 11.70 -20.38
N SER A 188 -18.94 11.26 -19.71
CA SER A 188 -19.94 12.12 -19.09
C SER A 188 -19.56 12.57 -17.67
N GLY A 189 -18.43 12.11 -17.13
CA GLY A 189 -17.96 12.39 -15.77
C GLY A 189 -18.62 11.53 -14.69
N VAL A 190 -19.26 10.42 -15.07
CA VAL A 190 -19.83 9.44 -14.14
C VAL A 190 -18.75 8.49 -13.68
N CYS A 191 -18.70 8.20 -12.39
CA CYS A 191 -17.77 7.25 -11.79
C CYS A 191 -18.08 5.82 -12.26
N ARG A 192 -17.15 5.19 -12.94
CA ARG A 192 -17.25 3.79 -13.40
C ARG A 192 -16.59 2.82 -12.47
N ARG A 193 -15.59 3.29 -11.74
CA ARG A 193 -14.87 2.47 -10.76
C ARG A 193 -14.19 3.36 -9.75
N LEU A 194 -14.25 2.95 -8.48
CA LEU A 194 -13.59 3.62 -7.38
C LEU A 194 -12.90 2.58 -6.49
N ALA A 195 -11.71 2.90 -6.01
CA ALA A 195 -11.05 2.19 -4.93
C ALA A 195 -10.55 3.22 -3.92
N LEU A 196 -10.88 3.01 -2.65
CA LEU A 196 -10.45 3.83 -1.53
C LEU A 196 -9.83 2.96 -0.46
N GLY A 197 -8.64 3.35 -0.01
CA GLY A 197 -7.97 2.72 1.12
C GLY A 197 -7.59 3.72 2.19
N ILE A 198 -7.55 3.25 3.44
CA ILE A 198 -7.14 4.01 4.63
C ILE A 198 -5.99 3.27 5.31
N GLY A 199 -4.92 3.99 5.63
CA GLY A 199 -3.74 3.48 6.33
C GLY A 199 -3.48 4.20 7.65
N ALA A 200 -2.71 3.58 8.52
CA ALA A 200 -2.30 4.08 9.83
C ALA A 200 -3.44 4.35 10.84
N VAL A 201 -4.67 4.04 10.51
CA VAL A 201 -5.84 4.30 11.37
C VAL A 201 -6.24 3.05 12.14
N ALA A 202 -6.16 1.89 11.53
CA ALA A 202 -6.46 0.59 12.15
C ALA A 202 -5.22 -0.30 12.18
N ALA A 203 -5.34 -1.47 12.79
CA ALA A 203 -4.26 -2.46 12.91
C ALA A 203 -3.66 -2.90 11.57
N CYS A 204 -4.43 -2.82 10.48
CA CYS A 204 -4.03 -3.10 9.11
C CYS A 204 -4.56 -2.01 8.18
N PRO A 205 -3.99 -1.83 6.97
CA PRO A 205 -4.61 -1.02 5.94
C PRO A 205 -6.00 -1.55 5.60
N LEU A 206 -6.96 -0.65 5.43
CA LEU A 206 -8.36 -0.98 5.15
C LEU A 206 -8.73 -0.54 3.74
N ARG A 207 -9.55 -1.34 3.06
CA ARG A 207 -10.22 -0.95 1.83
C ARG A 207 -11.70 -0.69 2.12
N LEU A 208 -12.20 0.46 1.68
CA LEU A 208 -13.56 0.91 1.96
C LEU A 208 -14.47 0.67 0.74
N ASP A 209 -14.86 -0.58 0.51
CA ASP A 209 -15.70 -0.98 -0.64
C ASP A 209 -17.10 -0.37 -0.59
N SER A 210 -17.64 -0.07 0.60
CA SER A 210 -18.95 0.60 0.74
C SER A 210 -18.96 2.00 0.11
N VAL A 211 -17.84 2.72 0.14
CA VAL A 211 -17.71 4.02 -0.53
C VAL A 211 -17.75 3.86 -2.04
N ALA A 212 -17.06 2.83 -2.58
CA ALA A 212 -17.12 2.51 -3.99
C ALA A 212 -18.54 2.19 -4.44
N THR A 213 -19.24 1.32 -3.71
CA THR A 213 -20.65 0.95 -3.97
C THR A 213 -21.59 2.16 -4.00
N THR A 214 -21.36 3.16 -3.12
CA THR A 214 -22.18 4.37 -3.05
C THR A 214 -21.93 5.33 -4.22
N LEU A 215 -20.68 5.44 -4.68
CA LEU A 215 -20.28 6.47 -5.65
C LEU A 215 -20.22 5.98 -7.09
N GLU A 216 -20.07 4.68 -7.33
CA GLU A 216 -20.08 4.10 -8.69
C GLU A 216 -21.46 4.30 -9.33
N GLY A 217 -21.47 4.67 -10.60
CA GLY A 217 -22.69 4.99 -11.35
C GLY A 217 -23.21 6.43 -11.12
N THR A 218 -22.57 7.22 -10.28
CA THR A 218 -22.97 8.61 -9.98
C THR A 218 -21.91 9.63 -10.44
N ARG A 219 -22.30 10.91 -10.49
CA ARG A 219 -21.35 12.02 -10.48
C ARG A 219 -20.83 12.19 -9.05
N VAL A 220 -19.51 12.24 -8.90
CA VAL A 220 -18.87 12.26 -7.57
C VAL A 220 -18.97 13.67 -6.96
N GLU A 221 -20.08 13.96 -6.29
CA GLU A 221 -20.32 15.25 -5.63
C GLU A 221 -19.75 15.26 -4.21
N LEU A 222 -19.13 16.37 -3.83
CA LEU A 222 -18.44 16.51 -2.53
C LEU A 222 -19.33 16.19 -1.30
N PRO A 223 -20.60 16.62 -1.22
CA PRO A 223 -21.46 16.25 -0.08
C PRO A 223 -21.68 14.74 0.02
N VAL A 224 -21.91 14.07 -1.11
CA VAL A 224 -22.11 12.61 -1.17
C VAL A 224 -20.83 11.87 -0.76
N VAL A 225 -19.67 12.31 -1.25
CA VAL A 225 -18.37 11.76 -0.86
C VAL A 225 -18.16 11.85 0.66
N ARG A 226 -18.40 13.02 1.24
CA ARG A 226 -18.25 13.24 2.69
C ARG A 226 -19.11 12.30 3.51
N GLU A 227 -20.37 12.15 3.12
CA GLU A 227 -21.33 11.28 3.81
C GLU A 227 -20.95 9.81 3.67
N ALA A 228 -20.63 9.35 2.46
CA ALA A 228 -20.19 7.98 2.21
C ALA A 228 -18.93 7.62 3.03
N VAL A 229 -17.92 8.50 3.03
CA VAL A 229 -16.72 8.32 3.81
C VAL A 229 -16.99 8.30 5.31
N ARG A 230 -17.82 9.25 5.81
CA ARG A 230 -18.18 9.32 7.23
C ARG A 230 -18.89 8.04 7.69
N THR A 231 -19.82 7.56 6.90
CA THR A 231 -20.55 6.31 7.19
C THR A 231 -19.63 5.10 7.17
N ALA A 232 -18.75 4.98 6.16
CA ALA A 232 -17.83 3.86 6.04
C ALA A 232 -16.79 3.80 7.18
N LEU A 233 -16.46 4.94 7.77
CA LEU A 233 -15.50 5.02 8.87
C LEU A 233 -16.15 4.93 10.27
N ALA A 234 -17.48 4.98 10.38
CA ALA A 234 -18.18 5.05 11.66
C ALA A 234 -17.93 3.82 12.56
N ASP A 235 -17.81 2.63 11.96
CA ASP A 235 -17.64 1.36 12.68
C ASP A 235 -16.18 0.95 12.83
N ILE A 236 -15.23 1.79 12.40
CA ILE A 236 -13.81 1.50 12.54
C ILE A 236 -13.33 1.95 13.91
N GLU A 237 -12.65 1.06 14.63
CA GLU A 237 -11.95 1.37 15.88
C GLU A 237 -10.54 1.88 15.57
N PRO A 238 -10.27 3.19 15.68
CA PRO A 238 -8.95 3.71 15.36
C PRO A 238 -7.92 3.38 16.45
N LEU A 239 -6.69 3.19 16.01
CA LEU A 239 -5.53 3.07 16.92
C LEU A 239 -5.40 4.33 17.78
N CYS A 240 -4.95 4.14 19.02
CA CYS A 240 -4.59 5.21 19.95
C CYS A 240 -3.19 4.94 20.48
N ASP A 241 -2.29 5.92 20.35
CA ASP A 241 -0.92 5.85 20.83
C ASP A 241 -0.41 7.21 21.33
N LEU A 242 0.90 7.30 21.64
CA LEU A 242 1.54 8.54 22.10
C LEU A 242 1.54 9.65 21.04
N HIS A 243 1.33 9.33 19.77
CA HIS A 243 1.44 10.28 18.66
C HIS A 243 0.09 10.86 18.26
N ALA A 244 -0.99 10.05 18.33
CA ALA A 244 -2.31 10.49 17.93
C ALA A 244 -3.42 9.72 18.65
N SER A 245 -4.45 10.45 19.12
CA SER A 245 -5.63 9.84 19.70
C SER A 245 -6.51 9.18 18.63
N ALA A 246 -7.36 8.24 19.03
CA ALA A 246 -8.36 7.62 18.17
C ALA A 246 -9.24 8.65 17.46
N ASP A 247 -9.76 9.63 18.19
CA ASP A 247 -10.59 10.72 17.64
C ASP A 247 -9.86 11.57 16.60
N TYR A 248 -8.56 11.82 16.82
CA TYR A 248 -7.76 12.55 15.84
C TYR A 248 -7.61 11.74 14.56
N ARG A 249 -7.25 10.44 14.66
CA ARG A 249 -7.10 9.55 13.51
C ARG A 249 -8.40 9.43 12.72
N GLN A 250 -9.54 9.32 13.41
CA GLN A 250 -10.87 9.25 12.80
C GLN A 250 -11.19 10.51 11.97
N ARG A 251 -11.01 11.70 12.57
CA ARG A 251 -11.25 12.97 11.87
C ARG A 251 -10.28 13.17 10.70
N ALA A 252 -9.00 12.84 10.91
CA ALA A 252 -7.98 12.92 9.86
C ALA A 252 -8.31 12.00 8.70
N ALA A 253 -8.63 10.72 8.97
CA ALA A 253 -9.02 9.75 7.94
C ALA A 253 -10.19 10.25 7.08
N THR A 254 -11.25 10.76 7.72
CA THR A 254 -12.42 11.32 7.02
C THR A 254 -12.03 12.47 6.09
N SER A 255 -11.20 13.40 6.57
CA SER A 255 -10.73 14.53 5.78
C SER A 255 -9.83 14.11 4.63
N LEU A 256 -8.85 13.21 4.90
CA LEU A 256 -7.88 12.75 3.91
C LEU A 256 -8.53 11.88 2.82
N ALA A 257 -9.46 10.99 3.19
CA ALA A 257 -10.23 10.18 2.26
C ALA A 257 -11.06 11.04 1.29
N THR A 258 -11.78 12.03 1.84
CA THR A 258 -12.55 12.99 1.04
C THR A 258 -11.67 13.74 0.03
N ARG A 259 -10.49 14.21 0.48
CA ARG A 259 -9.52 14.88 -0.40
C ARG A 259 -8.95 13.93 -1.46
N ALA A 260 -8.59 12.71 -1.08
CA ALA A 260 -8.02 11.73 -2.00
C ALA A 260 -9.01 11.40 -3.14
N ILE A 261 -10.29 11.18 -2.83
CA ILE A 261 -11.32 10.97 -3.85
C ILE A 261 -11.48 12.22 -4.74
N THR A 262 -11.58 13.40 -4.14
CA THR A 262 -11.76 14.66 -4.88
C THR A 262 -10.61 14.93 -5.85
N ASP A 263 -9.37 14.72 -5.39
CA ASP A 263 -8.19 14.91 -6.25
C ASP A 263 -8.08 13.83 -7.33
N ALA A 264 -8.49 12.59 -7.03
CA ALA A 264 -8.57 11.53 -8.02
C ALA A 264 -9.58 11.87 -9.14
N CYS A 265 -10.77 12.38 -8.79
CA CYS A 265 -11.75 12.82 -9.78
C CYS A 265 -11.21 13.95 -10.66
N ARG A 266 -10.63 14.99 -10.07
CA ARG A 266 -10.02 16.10 -10.82
C ARG A 266 -8.91 15.62 -11.76
N ALA A 267 -8.07 14.69 -11.29
CA ALA A 267 -7.02 14.12 -12.13
C ALA A 267 -7.58 13.31 -13.30
N ALA A 268 -8.66 12.54 -13.09
CA ALA A 268 -9.35 11.81 -14.14
C ALA A 268 -10.01 12.75 -15.18
N GLU A 269 -10.59 13.87 -14.74
CA GLU A 269 -11.14 14.92 -15.61
C GLU A 269 -10.05 15.58 -16.47
N ALA A 270 -8.91 15.92 -15.88
CA ALA A 270 -7.79 16.56 -16.58
C ALA A 270 -7.14 15.66 -17.64
N THR A 271 -7.30 14.35 -17.56
CA THR A 271 -6.79 13.40 -18.55
C THR A 271 -7.54 13.52 -19.88
N HIS A 272 -8.77 14.02 -19.90
CA HIS A 272 -9.58 14.22 -21.11
C HIS A 272 -9.22 15.49 -21.89
N ALA A 273 -8.57 16.45 -21.26
CA ALA A 273 -8.27 17.76 -21.85
C ALA A 273 -6.91 17.79 -22.62
N ARG A 274 -6.25 16.66 -22.75
CA ARG A 274 -4.99 16.50 -23.50
C ARG A 274 -5.16 15.53 -24.67
#